data_83b4d724aa70f4f058b57121c8c5a77d
#
_entry.id   83b4d724aa70f4f058b57121c8c5a77d
#
_cell.length_a   1.000
_cell.length_b   1.000
_cell.length_c   1.000
_cell.angle_alpha   90.00
_cell.angle_beta   90.00
_cell.angle_gamma   90.00
#
_symmetry.space_group_name_H-M   'P 1'
#
loop_
_entity.id
_entity.type
_entity.pdbx_description
1 polymer ?
#
loop_
_entity_poly.entity_id
_entity_poly.type
_entity_poly.pdbx_seq_one_letter_code
_entity_poly.pdbx_strand_id
1 'polypeptide(L)'
;MSSWRFECRKHGISDDDIRHAIDNAIAAITRPEQPGFTMLIGPDVSARLLEIGIVETGDQDYVIHAMPARDKYLTMIEPNEGDRR
;
A
#
# COMPACT_ATOMS: atom_id res chain seq x y z
N MET A 1 13.47 -1.38 13.48
CA MET A 1 12.09 -1.68 13.50
C MET A 1 11.27 -0.47 13.17
N SER A 2 10.48 -0.54 12.18
CA SER A 2 9.75 0.64 11.80
C SER A 2 8.50 0.79 12.60
N SER A 3 8.16 2.02 12.83
CA SER A 3 7.02 2.38 13.59
C SER A 3 6.15 3.24 12.70
N TRP A 4 4.97 2.77 12.46
CA TRP A 4 4.06 3.47 11.58
C TRP A 4 3.06 4.27 12.38
N ARG A 5 2.82 5.50 11.97
CA ARG A 5 1.75 6.27 12.55
C ARG A 5 0.58 6.30 11.60
N PHE A 6 -0.58 5.98 12.10
CA PHE A 6 -1.78 5.92 11.27
C PHE A 6 -2.53 7.24 11.37
N GLU A 7 -2.33 8.07 10.35
CA GLU A 7 -2.97 9.38 10.29
C GLU A 7 -3.89 9.42 9.11
N CYS A 8 -4.80 8.45 9.02
CA CYS A 8 -5.51 8.30 7.76
C CYS A 8 -6.94 7.87 7.95
N ARG A 9 -7.69 7.98 6.87
CA ARG A 9 -8.93 7.31 6.74
C ARG A 9 -8.64 5.90 6.39
N LYS A 10 -9.04 4.99 7.21
CA LYS A 10 -8.72 3.59 7.01
C LYS A 10 -9.85 2.80 6.36
N HIS A 11 -10.97 3.43 6.10
CA HIS A 11 -12.10 2.77 5.43
C HIS A 11 -12.45 1.43 6.07
N GLY A 12 -12.39 1.38 7.40
CA GLY A 12 -12.75 0.16 8.09
C GLY A 12 -11.66 -0.90 8.14
N ILE A 13 -10.48 -0.60 7.62
CA ILE A 13 -9.39 -1.55 7.63
C ILE A 13 -8.71 -1.51 8.98
N SER A 14 -8.48 -2.68 9.57
CA SER A 14 -7.84 -2.73 10.88
C SER A 14 -6.36 -2.44 10.78
N ASP A 15 -5.78 -2.01 11.88
CA ASP A 15 -4.34 -1.75 11.93
C ASP A 15 -3.56 -3.03 11.64
N ASP A 16 -4.05 -4.17 12.12
CA ASP A 16 -3.36 -5.43 11.87
C ASP A 16 -3.34 -5.76 10.38
N ASP A 17 -4.43 -5.50 9.70
CA ASP A 17 -4.48 -5.74 8.26
C ASP A 17 -3.53 -4.82 7.53
N ILE A 18 -3.45 -3.56 7.96
CA ILE A 18 -2.55 -2.60 7.33
C ILE A 18 -1.10 -3.04 7.53
N ARG A 19 -0.75 -3.44 8.74
CA ARG A 19 0.61 -3.89 8.99
C ARG A 19 0.95 -5.13 8.21
N HIS A 20 0.01 -6.05 8.10
CA HIS A 20 0.23 -7.25 7.32
C HIS A 20 0.47 -6.89 5.86
N ALA A 21 -0.30 -5.95 5.33
CA ALA A 21 -0.14 -5.54 3.94
C ALA A 21 1.21 -4.87 3.72
N ILE A 22 1.66 -4.06 4.66
CA ILE A 22 2.95 -3.40 4.55
C ILE A 22 4.08 -4.44 4.58
N ASP A 23 3.99 -5.37 5.52
CA ASP A 23 5.04 -6.37 5.67
C ASP A 23 5.12 -7.33 4.49
N ASN A 24 4.03 -7.48 3.78
CA ASN A 24 3.96 -8.42 2.67
C ASN A 24 3.67 -7.73 1.35
N ALA A 25 4.04 -6.47 1.24
CA ALA A 25 3.74 -5.70 0.04
C ALA A 25 4.35 -6.35 -1.19
N ILE A 26 3.57 -6.41 -2.26
CA ILE A 26 4.01 -6.99 -3.51
C ILE A 26 4.36 -5.93 -4.54
N ALA A 27 4.07 -4.68 -4.25
CA ALA A 27 4.42 -3.60 -5.16
C ALA A 27 4.52 -2.30 -4.40
N ALA A 28 5.37 -1.42 -4.86
CA ALA A 28 5.50 -0.08 -4.32
C ALA A 28 5.49 0.88 -5.50
N ILE A 29 4.55 1.79 -5.51
CA ILE A 29 4.36 2.70 -6.61
C ILE A 29 4.69 4.10 -6.14
N THR A 30 5.66 4.73 -6.80
CA THR A 30 6.03 6.09 -6.46
C THR A 30 5.67 7.01 -7.61
N ARG A 31 5.64 8.30 -7.33
CA ARG A 31 5.35 9.29 -8.35
C ARG A 31 6.37 10.41 -8.26
N PRO A 32 6.96 10.80 -9.37
CA PRO A 32 7.95 11.87 -9.32
C PRO A 32 7.39 13.18 -8.77
N GLU A 33 6.11 13.43 -8.99
CA GLU A 33 5.52 14.67 -8.54
C GLU A 33 5.17 14.67 -7.05
N GLN A 34 5.35 13.55 -6.39
CA GLN A 34 5.06 13.46 -4.97
C GLN A 34 6.20 12.74 -4.26
N PRO A 35 7.36 13.38 -4.17
CA PRO A 35 8.49 12.74 -3.48
C PRO A 35 8.11 12.47 -2.02
N GLY A 36 8.54 11.35 -1.52
CA GLY A 36 8.22 10.96 -0.16
C GLY A 36 6.93 10.20 -0.02
N PHE A 37 6.15 10.08 -1.09
CA PHE A 37 4.91 9.33 -1.04
C PHE A 37 5.07 8.02 -1.79
N THR A 38 4.57 6.94 -1.20
CA THR A 38 4.60 5.63 -1.84
C THR A 38 3.26 4.96 -1.64
N MET A 39 2.73 4.39 -2.70
CA MET A 39 1.53 3.57 -2.57
C MET A 39 1.97 2.12 -2.56
N LEU A 40 1.77 1.44 -1.46
CA LEU A 40 2.09 0.02 -1.34
C LEU A 40 0.85 -0.80 -1.63
N ILE A 41 1.04 -1.90 -2.32
CA ILE A 41 -0.04 -2.84 -2.55
C ILE A 41 0.37 -4.13 -1.86
N GLY A 42 -0.46 -4.60 -0.95
CA GLY A 42 -0.16 -5.81 -0.23
C GLY A 42 -1.41 -6.46 0.33
N PRO A 43 -1.32 -7.73 0.69
CA PRO A 43 -2.50 -8.46 1.15
C PRO A 43 -2.78 -8.23 2.62
N ASP A 44 -4.06 -8.18 2.97
CA ASP A 44 -4.43 -8.20 4.38
C ASP A 44 -4.35 -9.64 4.87
N VAL A 45 -4.73 -9.88 6.12
CA VAL A 45 -4.59 -11.22 6.67
C VAL A 45 -5.47 -12.25 5.97
N SER A 46 -6.45 -11.80 5.22
CA SER A 46 -7.30 -12.69 4.44
C SER A 46 -6.88 -12.75 2.98
N ALA A 47 -5.73 -12.23 2.66
CA ALA A 47 -5.17 -12.24 1.31
C ALA A 47 -5.88 -11.29 0.34
N ARG A 48 -6.70 -10.39 0.86
CA ARG A 48 -7.32 -9.39 0.01
C ARG A 48 -6.34 -8.25 -0.17
N LEU A 49 -6.14 -7.80 -1.39
CA LEU A 49 -5.16 -6.75 -1.65
C LEU A 49 -5.65 -5.39 -1.20
N LEU A 50 -4.79 -4.67 -0.53
CA LEU A 50 -5.06 -3.32 -0.06
C LEU A 50 -4.09 -2.36 -0.71
N GLU A 51 -4.52 -1.11 -0.84
CA GLU A 51 -3.62 -0.04 -1.25
C GLU A 51 -3.36 0.81 -0.01
N ILE A 52 -2.09 0.97 0.31
CA ILE A 52 -1.67 1.68 1.52
C ILE A 52 -0.81 2.86 1.10
N GLY A 53 -1.27 4.06 1.40
CA GLY A 53 -0.49 5.26 1.08
C GLY A 53 0.40 5.63 2.24
N ILE A 54 1.69 5.77 1.99
CA ILE A 54 2.68 6.04 3.01
C ILE A 54 3.45 7.30 2.66
N VAL A 55 3.66 8.15 3.65
CA VAL A 55 4.49 9.33 3.49
C VAL A 55 5.68 9.20 4.42
N GLU A 56 6.86 9.37 3.88
CA GLU A 56 8.09 9.30 4.65
C GLU A 56 8.62 10.70 4.83
N THR A 57 8.84 11.09 6.06
CA THR A 57 9.30 12.44 6.34
C THR A 57 10.74 12.51 6.83
N GLY A 58 11.38 11.37 6.96
CA GLY A 58 12.72 11.35 7.50
C GLY A 58 12.76 11.07 8.98
N ASP A 59 11.80 11.59 9.72
CA ASP A 59 11.71 11.34 11.16
C ASP A 59 10.69 10.28 11.48
N GLN A 60 9.62 10.25 10.72
CA GLN A 60 8.51 9.38 11.04
C GLN A 60 7.80 9.01 9.75
N ASP A 61 7.41 7.77 9.63
CA ASP A 61 6.62 7.33 8.49
C ASP A 61 5.17 7.31 8.87
N TYR A 62 4.34 7.81 7.98
CA TYR A 62 2.90 7.91 8.22
C TYR A 62 2.12 7.10 7.21
N VAL A 63 1.15 6.34 7.71
CA VAL A 63 0.17 5.73 6.84
C VAL A 63 -0.98 6.72 6.74
N ILE A 64 -1.19 7.27 5.56
CA ILE A 64 -2.20 8.31 5.39
C ILE A 64 -3.42 7.83 4.63
N HIS A 65 -3.43 6.57 4.20
CA HIS A 65 -4.51 6.06 3.37
C HIS A 65 -4.48 4.55 3.37
N ALA A 66 -5.61 3.91 3.52
CA ALA A 66 -5.71 2.45 3.42
C ALA A 66 -7.11 2.09 2.97
N MET A 67 -7.21 1.29 1.93
CA MET A 67 -8.50 0.81 1.44
C MET A 67 -8.25 -0.39 0.54
N PRO A 68 -9.29 -1.13 0.18
CA PRO A 68 -9.12 -2.20 -0.79
C PRO A 68 -8.52 -1.65 -2.07
N ALA A 69 -7.58 -2.38 -2.65
CA ALA A 69 -6.86 -1.89 -3.81
C ALA A 69 -7.81 -1.70 -4.98
N ARG A 70 -7.70 -0.53 -5.61
CA ARG A 70 -8.56 -0.22 -6.73
C ARG A 70 -7.98 -0.79 -8.01
N ASP A 71 -8.84 -1.00 -8.99
CA ASP A 71 -8.42 -1.62 -10.25
C ASP A 71 -7.23 -0.94 -10.88
N LYS A 72 -7.16 0.38 -10.80
CA LYS A 72 -6.05 1.07 -11.44
C LYS A 72 -4.71 0.63 -10.89
N TYR A 73 -4.65 0.28 -9.60
CA TYR A 73 -3.40 -0.19 -9.03
C TYR A 73 -3.18 -1.67 -9.31
N LEU A 74 -4.25 -2.43 -9.31
CA LEU A 74 -4.13 -3.84 -9.61
C LEU A 74 -3.63 -4.04 -11.03
N THR A 75 -4.07 -3.20 -11.94
CA THR A 75 -3.62 -3.28 -13.31
C THR A 75 -2.14 -2.98 -13.42
N MET A 76 -1.65 -2.06 -12.61
CA MET A 76 -0.26 -1.67 -12.66
C MET A 76 0.69 -2.76 -12.18
N ILE A 77 0.23 -3.62 -11.29
CA ILE A 77 1.10 -4.64 -10.74
C ILE A 77 0.91 -5.99 -11.36
N GLU A 78 -0.16 -6.16 -12.13
CA GLU A 78 -0.44 -7.43 -12.73
C GLU A 78 0.63 -7.80 -13.70
N PRO A 79 1.08 -9.05 -13.70
CA PRO A 79 2.04 -9.45 -14.69
C PRO A 79 1.46 -9.20 -16.05
N ASN A 80 2.32 -9.04 -17.00
CA ASN A 80 1.88 -8.82 -18.33
C ASN A 80 1.09 -10.00 -18.79
N GLU A 81 -0.20 -9.80 -18.91
CA GLU A 81 -1.04 -10.89 -19.24
C GLU A 81 -0.77 -11.42 -20.60
N GLY A 82 -0.36 -10.58 -21.47
CA GLY A 82 -0.08 -11.02 -22.79
C GLY A 82 1.01 -12.04 -22.83
N ASP A 83 1.84 -11.99 -21.86
CA ASP A 83 2.93 -12.89 -21.82
C ASP A 83 2.54 -14.27 -21.52
N ARG A 84 1.42 -14.42 -21.00
CA ARG A 84 1.06 -15.70 -20.55
C ARG A 84 0.45 -16.51 -21.61
N ARG A 85 0.42 -16.03 -22.69
CA ARG A 85 -0.20 -16.83 -23.63
C ARG A 85 0.42 -17.11 -24.69
#